data_de65ea17d0991a81575f9005f8d529f0
#
_entry.id   de65ea17d0991a81575f9005f8d529f0
#
_cell.length_a   1.000
_cell.length_b   1.000
_cell.length_c   1.000
_cell.angle_alpha   90.00
_cell.angle_beta   90.00
_cell.angle_gamma   90.00
#
_symmetry.space_group_name_H-M   'P 1'
#
loop_
_entity.id
_entity.type
_entity.pdbx_description
1 polymer ?
#
loop_
_entity_poly.entity_id
_entity_poly.type
_entity_poly.pdbx_seq_one_letter_code
_entity_poly.pdbx_strand_id
1 'polypeptide(L)'
;MKILLAEDEAQLNRVITVALEREGYSVDSVFNGQDAVEKAKSNHYHLMIFDIMMPIKTGIEALKEIRQAGNTTHVIMLTAMAEVDDRVTGLYAGADDYLTKPFSLKELLARLRSTARRLEDYTPDTIQLGNTRLDIDEQELAATNSIRLGKKETQLLTLLIQHANQALSCQQLLEQVWPDELEESDHELVFLYISYLRQKLQSVQSNLQILGSAEGPFQLIGGD
;
A
#
# COMPACT_ATOMS: atom_id res chain seq x y z
N MET A 1 0.22 6.46 -9.89
CA MET A 1 0.53 5.24 -10.69
C MET A 1 -0.35 5.22 -11.94
N LYS A 2 0.20 4.83 -13.12
CA LYS A 2 -0.55 4.70 -14.39
C LYS A 2 -0.79 3.21 -14.70
N ILE A 3 -2.04 2.84 -14.98
CA ILE A 3 -2.50 1.46 -15.18
C ILE A 3 -3.05 1.30 -16.60
N LEU A 4 -2.72 0.19 -17.26
CA LEU A 4 -3.37 -0.25 -18.50
C LEU A 4 -4.38 -1.33 -18.16
N LEU A 5 -5.66 -1.09 -18.49
CA LEU A 5 -6.75 -2.05 -18.34
C LEU A 5 -7.19 -2.55 -19.71
N ALA A 6 -7.18 -3.87 -19.92
CA ALA A 6 -7.74 -4.53 -21.10
C ALA A 6 -8.85 -5.49 -20.66
N GLU A 7 -10.08 -5.18 -21.01
CA GLU A 7 -11.29 -5.92 -20.65
C GLU A 7 -12.34 -5.64 -21.74
N ASP A 8 -12.86 -6.67 -22.40
CA ASP A 8 -13.77 -6.51 -23.54
C ASP A 8 -15.22 -6.24 -23.13
N GLU A 9 -15.62 -6.65 -21.93
CA GLU A 9 -16.94 -6.35 -21.40
C GLU A 9 -17.02 -4.89 -20.95
N ALA A 10 -17.67 -4.04 -21.76
CA ALA A 10 -17.70 -2.58 -21.56
C ALA A 10 -18.22 -2.15 -20.18
N GLN A 11 -19.17 -2.92 -19.59
CA GLN A 11 -19.71 -2.61 -18.27
C GLN A 11 -18.68 -2.90 -17.18
N LEU A 12 -18.01 -4.03 -17.24
CA LEU A 12 -16.97 -4.42 -16.26
C LEU A 12 -15.74 -3.50 -16.40
N ASN A 13 -15.30 -3.21 -17.63
CA ASN A 13 -14.23 -2.26 -17.93
C ASN A 13 -14.50 -0.90 -17.27
N ARG A 14 -15.70 -0.35 -17.47
CA ARG A 14 -16.09 0.94 -16.86
C ARG A 14 -16.12 0.90 -15.34
N VAL A 15 -16.63 -0.19 -14.74
CA VAL A 15 -16.70 -0.35 -13.28
C VAL A 15 -15.30 -0.40 -12.68
N ILE A 16 -14.40 -1.17 -13.29
CA ILE A 16 -12.99 -1.26 -12.84
C ILE A 16 -12.31 0.09 -13.00
N THR A 17 -12.43 0.74 -14.16
CA THR A 17 -11.82 2.05 -14.44
C THR A 17 -12.23 3.07 -13.37
N VAL A 18 -13.54 3.23 -13.11
CA VAL A 18 -14.03 4.18 -12.11
C VAL A 18 -13.53 3.86 -10.70
N ALA A 19 -13.45 2.57 -10.37
CA ALA A 19 -12.94 2.15 -9.06
C ALA A 19 -11.45 2.51 -8.89
N LEU A 20 -10.64 2.30 -9.92
CA LEU A 20 -9.22 2.63 -9.93
C LEU A 20 -8.97 4.15 -9.89
N GLU A 21 -9.74 4.92 -10.67
CA GLU A 21 -9.64 6.38 -10.68
C GLU A 21 -10.01 6.99 -9.32
N ARG A 22 -10.98 6.43 -8.61
CA ARG A 22 -11.33 6.84 -7.23
C ARG A 22 -10.22 6.59 -6.21
N GLU A 23 -9.37 5.60 -6.45
CA GLU A 23 -8.16 5.33 -5.65
C GLU A 23 -6.96 6.22 -6.06
N GLY A 24 -7.16 7.15 -7.01
CA GLY A 24 -6.13 8.09 -7.45
C GLY A 24 -5.20 7.56 -8.55
N TYR A 25 -5.53 6.43 -9.19
CA TYR A 25 -4.77 5.91 -10.31
C TYR A 25 -5.19 6.54 -11.63
N SER A 26 -4.24 6.73 -12.56
CA SER A 26 -4.54 7.10 -13.94
C SER A 26 -4.73 5.82 -14.77
N VAL A 27 -5.85 5.69 -15.48
CA VAL A 27 -6.19 4.47 -16.20
C VAL A 27 -6.34 4.73 -17.70
N ASP A 28 -5.58 3.99 -18.51
CA ASP A 28 -5.85 3.83 -19.93
C ASP A 28 -6.60 2.52 -20.12
N SER A 29 -7.82 2.54 -20.64
CA SER A 29 -8.61 1.33 -20.89
C SER A 29 -8.75 1.01 -22.37
N VAL A 30 -8.69 -0.29 -22.71
CA VAL A 30 -8.86 -0.85 -24.05
C VAL A 30 -9.77 -2.09 -23.99
N PHE A 31 -10.28 -2.53 -25.14
CA PHE A 31 -11.29 -3.58 -25.20
C PHE A 31 -10.82 -4.86 -25.92
N ASN A 32 -9.54 -4.96 -26.24
CA ASN A 32 -8.96 -6.16 -26.87
C ASN A 32 -7.43 -6.19 -26.62
N GLY A 33 -6.84 -7.38 -26.85
CA GLY A 33 -5.42 -7.57 -26.61
C GLY A 33 -4.51 -6.89 -27.63
N GLN A 34 -4.98 -6.61 -28.85
CA GLN A 34 -4.17 -5.90 -29.85
C GLN A 34 -3.93 -4.44 -29.43
N ASP A 35 -4.99 -3.74 -29.04
CA ASP A 35 -4.88 -2.37 -28.53
C ASP A 35 -4.03 -2.31 -27.23
N ALA A 36 -4.13 -3.36 -26.40
CA ALA A 36 -3.30 -3.46 -25.20
C ALA A 36 -1.80 -3.52 -25.56
N VAL A 37 -1.43 -4.30 -26.54
CA VAL A 37 -0.03 -4.39 -27.03
C VAL A 37 0.43 -3.05 -27.57
N GLU A 38 -0.37 -2.40 -28.41
CA GLU A 38 -0.02 -1.08 -29.01
C GLU A 38 0.16 -0.02 -27.94
N LYS A 39 -0.73 0.02 -26.96
CA LYS A 39 -0.62 0.92 -25.81
C LYS A 39 0.63 0.63 -24.97
N ALA A 40 0.91 -0.64 -24.68
CA ALA A 40 2.08 -1.06 -23.92
C ALA A 40 3.42 -0.76 -24.62
N LYS A 41 3.43 -0.74 -25.97
CA LYS A 41 4.61 -0.34 -26.78
C LYS A 41 4.82 1.17 -26.79
N SER A 42 3.73 1.94 -26.76
CA SER A 42 3.77 3.40 -26.94
C SER A 42 3.85 4.18 -25.62
N ASN A 43 3.56 3.56 -24.50
CA ASN A 43 3.49 4.19 -23.18
C ASN A 43 4.14 3.33 -22.11
N HIS A 44 4.55 3.99 -21.03
CA HIS A 44 4.97 3.31 -19.80
C HIS A 44 3.82 3.18 -18.83
N TYR A 45 3.59 1.96 -18.36
CA TYR A 45 2.62 1.66 -17.31
C TYR A 45 3.35 1.07 -16.10
N HIS A 46 2.81 1.32 -14.92
CA HIS A 46 3.33 0.76 -13.67
C HIS A 46 2.74 -0.62 -13.39
N LEU A 47 1.54 -0.86 -13.93
CA LEU A 47 0.81 -2.12 -13.79
C LEU A 47 -0.16 -2.29 -14.97
N MET A 48 -0.40 -3.54 -15.35
CA MET A 48 -1.38 -3.90 -16.38
C MET A 48 -2.38 -4.90 -15.79
N ILE A 49 -3.64 -4.78 -16.20
CA ILE A 49 -4.73 -5.68 -15.83
C ILE A 49 -5.37 -6.17 -17.12
N PHE A 50 -5.30 -7.46 -17.40
CA PHE A 50 -5.79 -8.03 -18.66
C PHE A 50 -6.81 -9.13 -18.41
N ASP A 51 -7.95 -9.07 -19.07
CA ASP A 51 -8.78 -10.26 -19.22
C ASP A 51 -8.08 -11.26 -20.14
N ILE A 52 -8.22 -12.55 -19.84
CA ILE A 52 -7.71 -13.63 -20.68
C ILE A 52 -8.51 -13.71 -21.99
N MET A 53 -9.82 -13.66 -21.90
CA MET A 53 -10.71 -13.88 -23.03
C MET A 53 -11.14 -12.56 -23.65
N MET A 54 -10.40 -12.11 -24.66
CA MET A 54 -10.71 -10.88 -25.40
C MET A 54 -10.74 -11.17 -26.91
N PRO A 55 -11.52 -10.38 -27.69
CA PRO A 55 -11.53 -10.47 -29.15
C PRO A 55 -10.21 -10.00 -29.77
N ILE A 56 -9.97 -10.37 -31.03
CA ILE A 56 -8.81 -10.02 -31.86
C ILE A 56 -7.53 -10.69 -31.36
N LYS A 57 -7.18 -10.50 -30.10
CA LYS A 57 -6.02 -11.10 -29.43
C LYS A 57 -6.38 -11.33 -27.95
N THR A 58 -6.14 -12.55 -27.47
CA THR A 58 -6.34 -12.89 -26.06
C THR A 58 -5.35 -12.16 -25.14
N GLY A 59 -5.70 -12.03 -23.86
CA GLY A 59 -4.79 -11.41 -22.87
C GLY A 59 -3.48 -12.17 -22.72
N ILE A 60 -3.49 -13.49 -22.84
CA ILE A 60 -2.29 -14.33 -22.80
C ILE A 60 -1.38 -14.07 -24.01
N GLU A 61 -1.95 -13.97 -25.22
CA GLU A 61 -1.19 -13.66 -26.43
C GLU A 61 -0.61 -12.24 -26.37
N ALA A 62 -1.41 -11.27 -25.88
CA ALA A 62 -0.96 -9.90 -25.68
C ALA A 62 0.21 -9.85 -24.68
N LEU A 63 0.09 -10.55 -23.55
CA LEU A 63 1.15 -10.62 -22.54
C LEU A 63 2.44 -11.21 -23.12
N LYS A 64 2.35 -12.32 -23.85
CA LYS A 64 3.52 -12.94 -24.49
C LYS A 64 4.24 -11.98 -25.43
N GLU A 65 3.50 -11.24 -26.27
CA GLU A 65 4.08 -10.26 -27.18
C GLU A 65 4.75 -9.09 -26.43
N ILE A 66 4.11 -8.60 -25.38
CA ILE A 66 4.63 -7.56 -24.51
C ILE A 66 5.93 -8.01 -23.82
N ARG A 67 5.97 -9.25 -23.31
CA ARG A 67 7.19 -9.84 -22.71
C ARG A 67 8.31 -10.05 -23.72
N GLN A 68 7.99 -10.51 -24.93
CA GLN A 68 8.96 -10.65 -26.02
C GLN A 68 9.58 -9.31 -26.45
N ALA A 69 8.86 -8.22 -26.30
CA ALA A 69 9.37 -6.87 -26.50
C ALA A 69 10.24 -6.33 -25.34
N GLY A 70 10.52 -7.16 -24.33
CA GLY A 70 11.35 -6.81 -23.17
C GLY A 70 10.63 -6.03 -22.07
N ASN A 71 9.30 -5.88 -22.16
CA ASN A 71 8.54 -5.17 -21.14
C ASN A 71 8.26 -6.11 -19.95
N THR A 72 8.73 -5.72 -18.77
CA THR A 72 8.63 -6.48 -17.53
C THR A 72 7.57 -5.92 -16.57
N THR A 73 6.74 -4.98 -17.02
CA THR A 73 5.66 -4.39 -16.21
C THR A 73 4.81 -5.47 -15.58
N HIS A 74 4.49 -5.33 -14.30
CA HIS A 74 3.68 -6.27 -13.55
C HIS A 74 2.28 -6.42 -14.14
N VAL A 75 1.82 -7.66 -14.33
CA VAL A 75 0.53 -7.98 -14.96
C VAL A 75 -0.33 -8.85 -14.07
N ILE A 76 -1.56 -8.38 -13.81
CA ILE A 76 -2.64 -9.14 -13.18
C ILE A 76 -3.57 -9.65 -14.29
N MET A 77 -3.76 -10.97 -14.36
CA MET A 77 -4.70 -11.59 -15.31
C MET A 77 -6.06 -11.79 -14.65
N LEU A 78 -7.12 -11.31 -15.30
CA LEU A 78 -8.50 -11.63 -14.93
C LEU A 78 -8.92 -12.90 -15.67
N THR A 79 -9.42 -13.90 -14.95
CA THR A 79 -9.74 -15.21 -15.56
C THR A 79 -11.08 -15.75 -15.08
N ALA A 80 -11.89 -16.24 -16.02
CA ALA A 80 -13.10 -17.02 -15.69
C ALA A 80 -12.77 -18.49 -15.34
N MET A 81 -11.52 -18.93 -15.56
CA MET A 81 -11.14 -20.34 -15.50
C MET A 81 -10.62 -20.71 -14.10
N ALA A 82 -11.33 -21.64 -13.48
CA ALA A 82 -10.98 -22.21 -12.18
C ALA A 82 -10.03 -23.43 -12.29
N GLU A 83 -9.73 -23.91 -13.51
CA GLU A 83 -8.93 -25.13 -13.70
C GLU A 83 -7.43 -24.87 -13.55
N VAL A 84 -6.75 -25.82 -12.91
CA VAL A 84 -5.33 -25.74 -12.55
C VAL A 84 -4.43 -25.62 -13.79
N ASP A 85 -4.81 -26.26 -14.89
CA ASP A 85 -4.04 -26.31 -16.15
C ASP A 85 -3.96 -24.92 -16.83
N ASP A 86 -4.99 -24.11 -16.72
CA ASP A 86 -5.01 -22.77 -17.31
C ASP A 86 -4.18 -21.76 -16.50
N ARG A 87 -4.12 -21.92 -15.17
CA ARG A 87 -3.20 -21.16 -14.30
C ARG A 87 -1.74 -21.49 -14.59
N VAL A 88 -1.44 -22.76 -14.87
CA VAL A 88 -0.09 -23.20 -15.23
C VAL A 88 0.31 -22.63 -16.60
N THR A 89 -0.58 -22.63 -17.59
CA THR A 89 -0.34 -22.03 -18.92
C THR A 89 -0.12 -20.53 -18.85
N GLY A 90 -0.86 -19.86 -17.99
CA GLY A 90 -0.72 -18.42 -17.77
C GLY A 90 0.55 -18.03 -17.00
N LEU A 91 0.96 -18.81 -15.99
CA LEU A 91 2.25 -18.64 -15.30
C LEU A 91 3.43 -18.76 -16.27
N TYR A 92 3.37 -19.72 -17.20
CA TYR A 92 4.35 -19.84 -18.30
C TYR A 92 4.31 -18.65 -19.29
N ALA A 93 3.19 -17.92 -19.36
CA ALA A 93 3.09 -16.71 -20.17
C ALA A 93 3.75 -15.47 -19.54
N GLY A 94 4.20 -15.55 -18.28
CA GLY A 94 4.88 -14.48 -17.57
C GLY A 94 3.96 -13.48 -16.87
N ALA A 95 2.74 -13.89 -16.47
CA ALA A 95 1.88 -13.12 -15.57
C ALA A 95 2.38 -13.21 -14.13
N ASP A 96 2.17 -12.15 -13.38
CA ASP A 96 2.67 -12.02 -12.01
C ASP A 96 1.59 -12.35 -10.97
N ASP A 97 0.30 -12.15 -11.31
CA ASP A 97 -0.84 -12.49 -10.44
C ASP A 97 -2.08 -12.86 -11.28
N TYR A 98 -3.02 -13.58 -10.64
CA TYR A 98 -4.29 -14.03 -11.23
C TYR A 98 -5.46 -13.71 -10.31
N LEU A 99 -6.54 -13.19 -10.89
CA LEU A 99 -7.79 -12.91 -10.20
C LEU A 99 -8.95 -13.63 -10.91
N THR A 100 -9.58 -14.56 -10.21
CA THR A 100 -10.64 -15.39 -10.79
C THR A 100 -11.98 -14.66 -10.78
N LYS A 101 -12.66 -14.61 -11.93
CA LYS A 101 -14.05 -14.14 -12.06
C LYS A 101 -15.02 -15.23 -11.53
N PRO A 102 -16.07 -14.85 -10.75
CA PRO A 102 -16.38 -13.51 -10.28
C PRO A 102 -15.50 -13.07 -9.11
N PHE A 103 -15.02 -11.85 -9.13
CA PHE A 103 -14.23 -11.23 -8.06
C PHE A 103 -14.94 -9.99 -7.48
N SER A 104 -14.54 -9.60 -6.28
CA SER A 104 -14.97 -8.32 -5.73
C SER A 104 -13.98 -7.21 -6.11
N LEU A 105 -14.48 -5.98 -6.34
CA LEU A 105 -13.60 -4.82 -6.54
C LEU A 105 -12.64 -4.63 -5.36
N LYS A 106 -13.09 -4.94 -4.14
CA LYS A 106 -12.25 -4.88 -2.93
C LYS A 106 -11.04 -5.82 -3.03
N GLU A 107 -11.21 -7.00 -3.60
CA GLU A 107 -10.11 -7.96 -3.81
C GLU A 107 -9.14 -7.44 -4.86
N LEU A 108 -9.63 -6.96 -6.01
CA LEU A 108 -8.79 -6.35 -7.05
C LEU A 108 -7.96 -5.20 -6.48
N LEU A 109 -8.60 -4.28 -5.76
CA LEU A 109 -7.92 -3.12 -5.15
C LEU A 109 -6.91 -3.55 -4.08
N ALA A 110 -7.18 -4.58 -3.30
CA ALA A 110 -6.22 -5.11 -2.32
C ALA A 110 -4.96 -5.67 -2.98
N ARG A 111 -5.12 -6.44 -4.09
CA ARG A 111 -4.00 -6.96 -4.90
C ARG A 111 -3.20 -5.83 -5.54
N LEU A 112 -3.88 -4.83 -6.10
CA LEU A 112 -3.25 -3.64 -6.66
C LEU A 112 -2.41 -2.87 -5.64
N ARG A 113 -2.94 -2.63 -4.45
CA ARG A 113 -2.20 -1.96 -3.37
C ARG A 113 -0.97 -2.78 -2.96
N SER A 114 -1.11 -4.11 -2.85
CA SER A 114 0.02 -5.00 -2.57
C SER A 114 1.09 -4.95 -3.65
N THR A 115 0.69 -4.85 -4.91
CA THR A 115 1.60 -4.76 -6.07
C THR A 115 2.20 -3.36 -6.19
N ALA A 116 1.40 -2.29 -6.04
CA ALA A 116 1.88 -0.91 -6.04
C ALA A 116 2.98 -0.70 -4.99
N ARG A 117 2.77 -1.25 -3.80
CA ARG A 117 3.76 -1.26 -2.71
C ARG A 117 5.08 -1.96 -3.08
N ARG A 118 5.07 -2.94 -3.99
CA ARG A 118 6.28 -3.63 -4.47
C ARG A 118 6.95 -2.92 -5.65
N LEU A 119 6.18 -2.13 -6.43
CA LEU A 119 6.65 -1.47 -7.66
C LEU A 119 7.18 -0.04 -7.43
N GLU A 120 6.59 0.70 -6.52
CA GLU A 120 7.27 1.84 -5.92
C GLU A 120 8.40 1.21 -5.13
N ASP A 121 9.67 1.50 -5.48
CA ASP A 121 10.81 1.01 -4.69
C ASP A 121 10.39 1.02 -3.22
N TYR A 122 10.05 -0.15 -2.70
CA TYR A 122 9.55 -0.30 -1.35
C TYR A 122 10.69 0.09 -0.40
N THR A 123 10.86 1.39 -0.25
CA THR A 123 11.14 1.90 1.07
C THR A 123 9.81 1.77 1.78
N PRO A 124 9.64 0.78 2.66
CA PRO A 124 8.51 0.80 3.58
C PRO A 124 8.47 2.21 4.14
N ASP A 125 7.30 2.78 4.39
CA ASP A 125 7.20 3.99 5.20
C ASP A 125 7.76 3.65 6.59
N THR A 126 9.02 3.22 6.54
CA THR A 126 9.81 2.73 7.64
C THR A 126 10.65 3.90 8.07
N ILE A 127 10.30 4.45 9.16
CA ILE A 127 11.11 5.46 9.83
C ILE A 127 12.07 4.73 10.76
N GLN A 128 13.36 5.03 10.62
CA GLN A 128 14.39 4.51 11.52
C GLN A 128 15.01 5.66 12.31
N LEU A 129 15.08 5.47 13.63
CA LEU A 129 15.78 6.36 14.53
C LEU A 129 16.52 5.52 15.58
N GLY A 130 17.84 5.67 15.66
CA GLY A 130 18.68 4.81 16.50
C GLY A 130 18.55 3.34 16.13
N ASN A 131 18.33 2.48 17.12
CA ASN A 131 18.10 1.05 16.90
C ASN A 131 16.64 0.71 16.60
N THR A 132 15.76 1.70 16.48
CA THR A 132 14.32 1.50 16.39
C THR A 132 13.83 1.74 14.97
N ARG A 133 13.06 0.79 14.47
CA ARG A 133 12.37 0.83 13.17
C ARG A 133 10.87 0.83 13.39
N LEU A 134 10.17 1.77 12.75
CA LEU A 134 8.72 1.83 12.69
C LEU A 134 8.28 1.59 11.25
N ASP A 135 7.57 0.50 10.99
CA ASP A 135 6.87 0.25 9.74
C ASP A 135 5.45 0.79 9.87
N ILE A 136 5.14 1.87 9.14
CA ILE A 136 3.86 2.58 9.25
C ILE A 136 2.72 1.75 8.63
N ASP A 137 2.98 1.06 7.53
CA ASP A 137 1.99 0.27 6.80
C ASP A 137 1.60 -0.99 7.57
N GLU A 138 2.59 -1.73 8.06
CA GLU A 138 2.38 -2.95 8.85
C GLU A 138 2.05 -2.62 10.31
N GLN A 139 2.16 -1.34 10.71
CA GLN A 139 2.00 -0.87 12.08
C GLN A 139 2.91 -1.65 13.05
N GLU A 140 4.13 -1.93 12.62
CA GLU A 140 5.11 -2.70 13.37
C GLU A 140 6.22 -1.82 13.93
N LEU A 141 6.41 -1.90 15.25
CA LEU A 141 7.52 -1.29 15.96
C LEU A 141 8.56 -2.39 16.25
N ALA A 142 9.79 -2.21 15.80
CA ALA A 142 10.87 -3.17 15.95
C ALA A 142 12.16 -2.51 16.44
N ALA A 143 12.91 -3.24 17.27
CA ALA A 143 14.30 -2.97 17.62
C ALA A 143 15.02 -4.33 17.81
N THR A 144 15.23 -4.82 19.03
CA THR A 144 15.69 -6.19 19.25
C THR A 144 14.58 -7.22 19.02
N ASN A 145 13.34 -6.84 19.33
CA ASN A 145 12.10 -7.60 19.08
C ASN A 145 11.16 -6.73 18.29
N SER A 146 10.01 -7.29 17.88
CA SER A 146 8.95 -6.51 17.24
C SER A 146 7.60 -6.66 17.93
N ILE A 147 6.75 -5.63 17.83
CA ILE A 147 5.39 -5.61 18.36
C ILE A 147 4.49 -4.80 17.43
N ARG A 148 3.23 -5.20 17.29
CA ARG A 148 2.23 -4.42 16.55
C ARG A 148 1.71 -3.25 17.37
N LEU A 149 1.56 -2.12 16.68
CA LEU A 149 0.93 -0.92 17.19
C LEU A 149 -0.54 -0.83 16.71
N GLY A 150 -1.36 -0.09 17.44
CA GLY A 150 -2.64 0.38 16.90
C GLY A 150 -2.44 1.57 15.95
N LYS A 151 -3.45 1.86 15.13
CA LYS A 151 -3.37 2.95 14.13
C LYS A 151 -3.00 4.31 14.75
N LYS A 152 -3.61 4.68 15.87
CA LYS A 152 -3.33 5.94 16.57
C LYS A 152 -1.95 5.95 17.24
N GLU A 153 -1.50 4.81 17.75
CA GLU A 153 -0.14 4.65 18.29
C GLU A 153 0.92 4.83 17.20
N THR A 154 0.69 4.25 16.00
CA THR A 154 1.58 4.42 14.84
C THR A 154 1.65 5.88 14.43
N GLN A 155 0.51 6.56 14.29
CA GLN A 155 0.46 7.99 13.94
C GLN A 155 1.18 8.87 14.97
N LEU A 156 0.94 8.63 16.25
CA LEU A 156 1.57 9.38 17.34
C LEU A 156 3.09 9.16 17.38
N LEU A 157 3.54 7.92 17.24
CA LEU A 157 4.98 7.62 17.24
C LEU A 157 5.67 8.18 15.99
N THR A 158 5.03 8.10 14.81
CA THR A 158 5.50 8.74 13.57
C THR A 158 5.75 10.23 13.78
N LEU A 159 4.77 10.93 14.35
CA LEU A 159 4.86 12.36 14.61
C LEU A 159 6.01 12.70 15.59
N LEU A 160 6.15 11.90 16.65
CA LEU A 160 7.24 12.08 17.61
C LEU A 160 8.62 11.83 17.01
N ILE A 161 8.76 10.85 16.12
CA ILE A 161 10.03 10.55 15.41
C ILE A 161 10.37 11.67 14.43
N GLN A 162 9.39 12.17 13.67
CA GLN A 162 9.59 13.29 12.73
C GLN A 162 10.04 14.59 13.44
N HIS A 163 9.66 14.75 14.71
CA HIS A 163 10.02 15.88 15.54
C HIS A 163 10.99 15.49 16.68
N ALA A 164 11.85 14.49 16.42
CA ALA A 164 12.80 14.03 17.41
C ALA A 164 13.64 15.18 17.99
N ASN A 165 13.86 15.16 19.29
CA ASN A 165 14.53 16.20 20.05
C ASN A 165 13.77 17.55 20.14
N GLN A 166 12.52 17.62 19.67
CA GLN A 166 11.65 18.79 19.84
C GLN A 166 10.53 18.47 20.82
N ALA A 167 10.19 19.42 21.66
CA ALA A 167 9.06 19.31 22.59
C ALA A 167 7.75 19.67 21.88
N LEU A 168 6.79 18.75 21.88
CA LEU A 168 5.46 18.93 21.31
C LEU A 168 4.43 19.06 22.44
N SER A 169 3.55 20.09 22.37
CA SER A 169 2.46 20.24 23.32
C SER A 169 1.37 19.19 23.12
N CYS A 170 0.58 18.90 24.16
CA CYS A 170 -0.60 18.04 24.06
C CYS A 170 -1.54 18.50 22.94
N GLN A 171 -1.76 19.80 22.81
CA GLN A 171 -2.63 20.36 21.78
C GLN A 171 -2.11 20.07 20.37
N GLN A 172 -0.81 20.23 20.11
CA GLN A 172 -0.22 19.89 18.80
C GLN A 172 -0.38 18.41 18.46
N LEU A 173 -0.23 17.52 19.46
CA LEU A 173 -0.41 16.09 19.28
C LEU A 173 -1.88 15.73 19.00
N LEU A 174 -2.83 16.35 19.73
CA LEU A 174 -4.26 16.17 19.52
C LEU A 174 -4.69 16.60 18.12
N GLU A 175 -4.35 17.81 17.70
CA GLU A 175 -4.73 18.35 16.39
C GLU A 175 -4.26 17.50 15.22
N GLN A 176 -3.10 16.84 15.33
CA GLN A 176 -2.55 16.04 14.25
C GLN A 176 -2.98 14.56 14.28
N VAL A 177 -3.18 13.99 15.47
CA VAL A 177 -3.50 12.56 15.60
C VAL A 177 -5.00 12.32 15.78
N TRP A 178 -5.74 13.26 16.41
CA TRP A 178 -7.18 13.16 16.70
C TRP A 178 -7.97 14.41 16.25
N PRO A 179 -7.91 14.82 14.98
CA PRO A 179 -8.54 16.06 14.51
C PRO A 179 -10.06 16.10 14.71
N ASP A 180 -10.71 14.93 14.77
CA ASP A 180 -12.17 14.79 14.91
C ASP A 180 -12.63 14.67 16.38
N GLU A 181 -11.71 14.63 17.34
CA GLU A 181 -11.96 14.34 18.76
C GLU A 181 -11.49 15.50 19.65
N LEU A 182 -11.73 16.75 19.26
CA LEU A 182 -11.24 17.95 19.97
C LEU A 182 -12.23 18.37 21.07
N GLU A 183 -12.17 17.76 22.25
CA GLU A 183 -12.79 18.26 23.48
C GLU A 183 -11.71 18.69 24.51
N GLU A 184 -12.05 19.63 25.40
CA GLU A 184 -11.10 20.18 26.39
C GLU A 184 -10.49 19.16 27.37
N SER A 185 -11.05 17.93 27.44
CA SER A 185 -10.60 16.87 28.35
C SER A 185 -9.58 15.88 27.75
N ASP A 186 -9.13 16.07 26.51
CA ASP A 186 -8.39 15.03 25.77
C ASP A 186 -6.88 14.97 26.06
N HIS A 187 -6.38 15.80 26.97
CA HIS A 187 -4.99 15.69 27.46
C HIS A 187 -4.71 14.33 28.12
N GLU A 188 -5.70 13.78 28.82
CA GLU A 188 -5.57 12.46 29.43
C GLU A 188 -5.44 11.34 28.38
N LEU A 189 -6.12 11.50 27.22
CA LEU A 189 -6.05 10.57 26.09
C LEU A 189 -4.62 10.54 25.53
N VAL A 190 -4.01 11.71 25.25
CA VAL A 190 -2.62 11.78 24.77
C VAL A 190 -1.69 11.09 25.74
N PHE A 191 -1.80 11.40 27.05
CA PHE A 191 -0.96 10.80 28.06
C PHE A 191 -1.10 9.27 28.15
N LEU A 192 -2.32 8.76 27.97
CA LEU A 192 -2.60 7.31 27.94
C LEU A 192 -1.85 6.66 26.78
N TYR A 193 -1.95 7.20 25.56
CA TYR A 193 -1.25 6.68 24.39
C TYR A 193 0.27 6.80 24.50
N ILE A 194 0.78 7.91 25.06
CA ILE A 194 2.21 8.06 25.38
C ILE A 194 2.67 6.98 26.34
N SER A 195 1.86 6.66 27.34
CA SER A 195 2.18 5.61 28.33
C SER A 195 2.26 4.22 27.67
N TYR A 196 1.33 3.91 26.75
CA TYR A 196 1.39 2.68 25.95
C TYR A 196 2.63 2.64 25.06
N LEU A 197 2.98 3.73 24.39
CA LEU A 197 4.17 3.80 23.55
C LEU A 197 5.46 3.62 24.38
N ARG A 198 5.55 4.22 25.56
CA ARG A 198 6.69 4.00 26.48
C ARG A 198 6.88 2.53 26.84
N GLN A 199 5.79 1.83 27.19
CA GLN A 199 5.85 0.40 27.49
C GLN A 199 6.27 -0.42 26.26
N LYS A 200 5.75 -0.10 25.08
CA LYS A 200 6.08 -0.80 23.83
C LYS A 200 7.51 -0.55 23.39
N LEU A 201 8.02 0.67 23.46
CA LEU A 201 9.44 0.99 23.21
C LEU A 201 10.35 0.19 24.15
N GLN A 202 10.01 0.12 25.42
CA GLN A 202 10.76 -0.69 26.39
C GLN A 202 10.69 -2.19 26.06
N SER A 203 9.53 -2.71 25.68
CA SER A 203 9.34 -4.15 25.37
C SER A 203 10.17 -4.60 24.16
N VAL A 204 10.37 -3.73 23.16
CA VAL A 204 11.22 -4.03 21.99
C VAL A 204 12.69 -3.70 22.24
N GLN A 205 13.05 -3.21 23.42
CA GLN A 205 14.42 -2.77 23.79
C GLN A 205 14.92 -1.63 22.87
N SER A 206 14.02 -0.69 22.58
CA SER A 206 14.34 0.54 21.87
C SER A 206 15.27 1.43 22.73
N ASN A 207 16.22 2.12 22.09
CA ASN A 207 17.01 3.18 22.72
C ASN A 207 16.31 4.54 22.71
N LEU A 208 15.08 4.62 22.18
CA LEU A 208 14.26 5.83 22.20
C LEU A 208 13.50 5.94 23.53
N GLN A 209 13.37 7.17 24.02
CA GLN A 209 12.61 7.51 25.22
C GLN A 209 11.68 8.70 24.97
N ILE A 210 10.43 8.62 25.45
CA ILE A 210 9.50 9.74 25.41
C ILE A 210 9.51 10.42 26.77
N LEU A 211 10.05 11.63 26.84
CA LEU A 211 10.03 12.50 28.02
C LEU A 211 8.72 13.29 28.09
N GLY A 212 8.38 13.78 29.28
CA GLY A 212 7.19 14.62 29.53
C GLY A 212 6.28 14.06 30.63
N SER A 213 5.50 14.95 31.25
CA SER A 213 4.50 14.62 32.27
C SER A 213 3.09 14.52 31.70
N ALA A 214 2.08 14.25 32.55
CA ALA A 214 0.68 14.13 32.13
C ALA A 214 0.14 15.39 31.43
N GLU A 215 0.64 16.56 31.77
CA GLU A 215 0.23 17.84 31.18
C GLU A 215 1.08 18.23 29.93
N GLY A 216 2.06 17.41 29.56
CA GLY A 216 3.04 17.70 28.50
C GLY A 216 4.07 18.76 28.90
N PRO A 217 4.84 19.32 27.97
CA PRO A 217 5.02 18.83 26.60
C PRO A 217 5.74 17.46 26.55
N PHE A 218 5.62 16.77 25.44
CA PHE A 218 6.29 15.49 25.19
C PHE A 218 7.44 15.64 24.20
N GLN A 219 8.53 14.94 24.45
CA GLN A 219 9.72 14.97 23.61
C GLN A 219 10.26 13.57 23.43
N LEU A 220 10.46 13.14 22.18
CA LEU A 220 11.18 11.91 21.89
C LEU A 220 12.68 12.20 21.83
N ILE A 221 13.45 11.44 22.58
CA ILE A 221 14.93 11.51 22.62
C ILE A 221 15.55 10.15 22.39
N GLY A 222 16.84 10.12 22.04
CA GLY A 222 17.61 8.92 21.79
C GLY A 222 17.92 8.75 20.31
N GLY A 223 18.63 7.68 19.98
CA GLY A 223 18.98 7.36 18.59
C GLY A 223 20.45 7.59 18.23
N ASP A 224 21.32 7.81 19.23
CA ASP A 224 22.79 7.84 19.05
C ASP A 224 23.38 6.43 19.09
#